data_87793e00049c0aaf94bf284a20d2d18f
#
_entry.id   87793e00049c0aaf94bf284a20d2d18f
#
_cell.length_a   1.000
_cell.length_b   1.000
_cell.length_c   1.000
_cell.angle_alpha   90.00
_cell.angle_beta   90.00
_cell.angle_gamma   90.00
#
_symmetry.space_group_name_H-M   'P 1'
#
loop_
_entity.id
_entity.type
_entity.pdbx_description
1 polymer ?
#
loop_
_entity_poly.entity_id
_entity_poly.type
_entity_poly.pdbx_seq_one_letter_code
_entity_poly.pdbx_strand_id
1 'polypeptide(L)'
;MAFPLSRRRLMAAGAAVAGSNACGTPASAQAPWPNRPVRLVVGFTAGSSTDVTARIFAQRFSEAWAQPVVVENIAGNGGAIGLDRVAKSAPDGYTLIWAANGALTVLPSLQTLPFDPLKDLVSIGLTLSMPSLILVNPGQPWRSIPALVAHAKANPGKLSYGTPGVGTPQHITGEMLCHQAGIRMEHIPYRGANLADVLGGAVPVGIQNSGAAMPLVRDGQLRCLGVTSLTRSPNAPDLPTVAEQGFPGFEAISWFGLMAPVGTPAAITRKVHDAAMRVLDDVEMQAKFASLGLDVAGSSP
;
A
#
# COMPACT_ATOMS: atom_id res chain seq x y z
N MET A 1 53.56 13.56 -78.96
CA MET A 1 52.34 12.76 -79.17
C MET A 1 51.65 12.60 -77.83
N ALA A 2 50.57 13.37 -77.65
CA ALA A 2 49.79 13.30 -76.40
C ALA A 2 48.47 12.53 -76.67
N PHE A 3 48.25 11.47 -75.90
CA PHE A 3 47.03 10.67 -75.97
C PHE A 3 45.98 11.30 -75.08
N PRO A 4 44.75 11.59 -75.52
CA PRO A 4 43.70 12.17 -74.72
C PRO A 4 43.06 11.09 -73.82
N LEU A 5 43.04 11.30 -72.50
CA LEU A 5 42.33 10.50 -71.57
C LEU A 5 40.83 10.75 -71.69
N SER A 6 40.07 9.75 -72.09
CA SER A 6 38.62 9.79 -72.28
C SER A 6 37.88 9.96 -70.96
N ARG A 7 36.89 10.90 -70.95
CA ARG A 7 35.99 11.24 -69.79
C ARG A 7 35.24 10.04 -69.21
N ARG A 8 35.17 8.91 -69.90
CA ARG A 8 34.52 7.67 -69.44
C ARG A 8 35.31 6.89 -68.43
N ARG A 9 36.64 7.08 -68.32
CA ARG A 9 37.47 6.37 -67.32
C ARG A 9 37.55 7.10 -65.99
N LEU A 10 37.18 8.33 -65.90
CA LEU A 10 37.12 9.12 -64.66
C LEU A 10 35.83 8.88 -63.87
N MET A 11 34.76 8.39 -64.51
CA MET A 11 33.51 8.09 -63.78
C MET A 11 33.45 6.66 -63.16
N ALA A 12 34.37 5.78 -63.53
CA ALA A 12 34.41 4.42 -62.96
C ALA A 12 35.23 4.34 -61.65
N ALA A 13 36.00 5.33 -61.27
CA ALA A 13 36.77 5.37 -60.03
C ALA A 13 36.07 6.05 -58.87
N GLY A 14 34.90 6.72 -59.10
CA GLY A 14 34.12 7.41 -58.06
C GLY A 14 33.03 6.58 -57.39
N ALA A 15 32.72 5.38 -57.90
CA ALA A 15 31.61 4.56 -57.40
C ALA A 15 31.98 3.51 -56.34
N ALA A 16 33.25 3.37 -55.98
CA ALA A 16 33.76 2.29 -55.08
C ALA A 16 34.04 2.74 -53.63
N VAL A 17 33.75 4.02 -53.25
CA VAL A 17 34.05 4.51 -51.88
C VAL A 17 32.74 4.90 -51.12
N ALA A 18 31.57 4.68 -51.69
CA ALA A 18 30.28 5.01 -51.03
C ALA A 18 29.65 3.83 -50.28
N GLY A 19 30.36 2.76 -50.00
CA GLY A 19 29.79 1.49 -49.52
C GLY A 19 30.31 0.98 -48.20
N SER A 20 30.72 1.77 -47.18
CA SER A 20 31.14 1.20 -45.88
C SER A 20 31.17 2.20 -44.73
N ASN A 21 30.09 2.95 -44.55
CA ASN A 21 29.84 3.62 -43.28
C ASN A 21 28.39 3.37 -42.83
N ALA A 22 27.94 2.11 -42.78
CA ALA A 22 26.95 1.69 -41.86
C ALA A 22 27.63 1.62 -40.47
N CYS A 23 28.00 2.80 -39.92
CA CYS A 23 28.21 2.94 -38.50
C CYS A 23 26.86 2.60 -37.84
N GLY A 24 26.70 1.31 -37.49
CA GLY A 24 25.69 0.91 -36.51
C GLY A 24 25.94 1.76 -35.28
N THR A 25 25.04 2.73 -35.04
CA THR A 25 24.98 3.42 -33.75
C THR A 25 25.03 2.30 -32.71
N PRO A 26 26.01 2.27 -31.79
CA PRO A 26 25.98 1.31 -30.71
C PRO A 26 24.60 1.51 -30.04
N ALA A 27 23.81 0.42 -30.03
CA ALA A 27 22.62 0.40 -29.19
C ALA A 27 23.12 0.81 -27.81
N SER A 28 22.77 2.03 -27.38
CA SER A 28 23.13 2.52 -26.06
C SER A 28 22.59 1.48 -25.10
N ALA A 29 23.43 0.63 -24.57
CA ALA A 29 23.08 -0.32 -23.56
C ALA A 29 22.54 0.54 -22.41
N GLN A 30 21.22 0.60 -22.29
CA GLN A 30 20.56 1.34 -21.22
C GLN A 30 21.18 0.86 -19.91
N ALA A 31 21.78 1.79 -19.16
CA ALA A 31 22.40 1.46 -17.89
C ALA A 31 21.39 0.64 -17.05
N PRO A 32 21.85 -0.40 -16.37
CA PRO A 32 20.95 -1.31 -15.67
C PRO A 32 20.09 -0.51 -14.67
N TRP A 33 18.76 -0.67 -14.76
CA TRP A 33 17.82 -0.08 -13.82
C TRP A 33 17.99 -0.77 -12.44
N PRO A 34 17.92 -0.03 -11.29
CA PRO A 34 17.99 1.41 -11.16
C PRO A 34 19.44 1.92 -11.18
N ASN A 35 19.67 3.08 -11.78
CA ASN A 35 20.96 3.78 -11.78
C ASN A 35 20.91 5.16 -11.10
N ARG A 36 19.77 5.47 -10.49
CA ARG A 36 19.50 6.68 -9.71
C ARG A 36 18.47 6.37 -8.62
N PRO A 37 18.25 7.26 -7.64
CA PRO A 37 17.28 7.04 -6.57
C PRO A 37 15.87 6.73 -7.10
N VAL A 38 15.20 5.75 -6.46
CA VAL A 38 13.80 5.39 -6.72
C VAL A 38 12.92 6.03 -5.65
N ARG A 39 11.81 6.61 -6.05
CA ARG A 39 10.80 7.18 -5.13
C ARG A 39 9.74 6.13 -4.86
N LEU A 40 9.50 5.86 -3.58
CA LEU A 40 8.40 5.02 -3.10
C LEU A 40 7.36 5.91 -2.43
N VAL A 41 6.31 6.24 -3.17
CA VAL A 41 5.22 7.09 -2.67
C VAL A 41 4.36 6.31 -1.69
N VAL A 42 3.92 6.99 -0.63
CA VAL A 42 2.99 6.50 0.40
C VAL A 42 1.84 7.48 0.52
N GLY A 43 0.61 7.03 0.29
CA GLY A 43 -0.59 7.87 0.32
C GLY A 43 -1.08 8.27 1.72
N PHE A 44 -0.27 8.07 2.76
CA PHE A 44 -0.61 8.32 4.17
C PHE A 44 0.50 9.07 4.88
N THR A 45 0.16 9.64 6.05
CA THR A 45 1.13 10.38 6.89
C THR A 45 2.25 9.48 7.40
N ALA A 46 3.40 10.09 7.66
CA ALA A 46 4.53 9.41 8.31
C ALA A 46 4.09 8.81 9.66
N GLY A 47 4.63 7.64 10.00
CA GLY A 47 4.28 6.88 11.20
C GLY A 47 2.99 6.06 11.10
N SER A 48 2.24 6.15 10.00
CA SER A 48 1.13 5.22 9.73
C SER A 48 1.66 3.80 9.46
N SER A 49 0.80 2.78 9.61
CA SER A 49 1.19 1.39 9.28
C SER A 49 1.68 1.27 7.83
N THR A 50 1.08 2.02 6.89
CA THR A 50 1.50 2.06 5.49
C THR A 50 2.91 2.64 5.34
N ASP A 51 3.24 3.71 6.07
CA ASP A 51 4.56 4.32 6.03
C ASP A 51 5.63 3.42 6.68
N VAL A 52 5.32 2.85 7.84
CA VAL A 52 6.25 1.95 8.54
C VAL A 52 6.61 0.74 7.67
N THR A 53 5.62 0.11 7.04
CA THR A 53 5.87 -1.04 6.13
C THR A 53 6.63 -0.62 4.89
N ALA A 54 6.26 0.50 4.25
CA ALA A 54 6.98 1.02 3.10
C ALA A 54 8.48 1.27 3.38
N ARG A 55 8.82 1.81 4.57
CA ARG A 55 10.22 2.07 4.97
C ARG A 55 11.01 0.79 5.15
N ILE A 56 10.41 -0.28 5.66
CA ILE A 56 11.07 -1.59 5.76
C ILE A 56 11.46 -2.09 4.36
N PHE A 57 10.51 -2.05 3.41
CA PHE A 57 10.80 -2.45 2.04
C PHE A 57 11.78 -1.51 1.33
N ALA A 58 11.65 -0.20 1.52
CA ALA A 58 12.56 0.79 0.92
C ALA A 58 14.00 0.57 1.36
N GLN A 59 14.23 0.25 2.64
CA GLN A 59 15.56 -0.09 3.14
C GLN A 59 16.11 -1.33 2.44
N ARG A 60 15.37 -2.45 2.41
CA ARG A 60 15.80 -3.70 1.78
C ARG A 60 16.01 -3.55 0.28
N PHE A 61 15.18 -2.75 -0.40
CA PHE A 61 15.37 -2.44 -1.82
C PHE A 61 16.63 -1.61 -2.04
N SER A 62 16.93 -0.64 -1.16
CA SER A 62 18.15 0.16 -1.26
C SER A 62 19.41 -0.71 -1.14
N GLU A 63 19.39 -1.66 -0.23
CA GLU A 63 20.47 -2.66 -0.05
C GLU A 63 20.61 -3.54 -1.29
N ALA A 64 19.49 -4.10 -1.79
CA ALA A 64 19.48 -5.03 -2.92
C ALA A 64 19.88 -4.38 -4.27
N TRP A 65 19.59 -3.10 -4.45
CA TRP A 65 19.83 -2.38 -5.71
C TRP A 65 21.06 -1.48 -5.69
N ALA A 66 21.70 -1.32 -4.53
CA ALA A 66 22.79 -0.36 -4.32
C ALA A 66 22.43 1.06 -4.81
N GLN A 67 21.13 1.43 -4.68
CA GLN A 67 20.57 2.73 -5.03
C GLN A 67 19.57 3.12 -3.96
N PRO A 68 19.53 4.41 -3.56
CA PRO A 68 18.57 4.87 -2.56
C PRO A 68 17.12 4.65 -3.02
N VAL A 69 16.29 4.09 -2.13
CA VAL A 69 14.83 4.08 -2.27
C VAL A 69 14.26 5.03 -1.23
N VAL A 70 13.70 6.14 -1.69
CA VAL A 70 13.25 7.25 -0.83
C VAL A 70 11.74 7.20 -0.67
N VAL A 71 11.28 7.07 0.58
CA VAL A 71 9.84 7.12 0.90
C VAL A 71 9.36 8.57 0.90
N GLU A 72 8.32 8.85 0.12
CA GLU A 72 7.67 10.16 0.01
C GLU A 72 6.20 10.05 0.44
N ASN A 73 5.85 10.73 1.53
CA ASN A 73 4.48 10.73 2.04
C ASN A 73 3.64 11.81 1.34
N ILE A 74 2.64 11.40 0.55
CA ILE A 74 1.66 12.25 -0.13
C ILE A 74 0.27 11.88 0.36
N ALA A 75 -0.05 12.31 1.58
CA ALA A 75 -1.26 11.93 2.28
C ALA A 75 -2.50 12.69 1.80
N GLY A 76 -3.66 12.06 1.89
CA GLY A 76 -4.96 12.67 1.70
C GLY A 76 -5.95 11.80 0.91
N ASN A 77 -7.23 12.04 1.15
CA ASN A 77 -8.35 11.34 0.52
C ASN A 77 -8.16 9.81 0.53
N GLY A 78 -7.94 9.21 1.71
CA GLY A 78 -7.77 7.75 1.86
C GLY A 78 -6.60 7.15 1.07
N GLY A 79 -5.63 7.98 0.64
CA GLY A 79 -4.48 7.57 -0.18
C GLY A 79 -4.61 7.91 -1.67
N ALA A 80 -5.78 8.39 -2.12
CA ALA A 80 -6.03 8.65 -3.54
C ALA A 80 -5.11 9.74 -4.11
N ILE A 81 -4.71 10.76 -3.32
CA ILE A 81 -3.80 11.82 -3.80
C ILE A 81 -2.42 11.24 -4.18
N GLY A 82 -1.90 10.33 -3.35
CA GLY A 82 -0.64 9.64 -3.64
C GLY A 82 -0.73 8.75 -4.87
N LEU A 83 -1.84 8.01 -5.02
CA LEU A 83 -2.10 7.16 -6.19
C LEU A 83 -2.20 7.99 -7.48
N ASP A 84 -2.96 9.09 -7.48
CA ASP A 84 -3.08 10.01 -8.62
C ASP A 84 -1.71 10.56 -9.06
N ARG A 85 -0.88 10.95 -8.07
CA ARG A 85 0.47 11.44 -8.35
C ARG A 85 1.33 10.39 -9.05
N VAL A 86 1.23 9.12 -8.65
CA VAL A 86 1.98 8.03 -9.27
C VAL A 86 1.38 7.66 -10.63
N ALA A 87 0.06 7.53 -10.75
CA ALA A 87 -0.61 7.24 -12.02
C ALA A 87 -0.20 8.21 -13.15
N LYS A 88 0.06 9.48 -12.79
CA LYS A 88 0.51 10.54 -13.73
C LYS A 88 2.02 10.68 -13.87
N SER A 89 2.80 9.81 -13.24
CA SER A 89 4.26 9.83 -13.32
C SER A 89 4.76 9.11 -14.57
N ALA A 90 6.03 9.39 -14.96
CA ALA A 90 6.68 8.67 -16.05
C ALA A 90 6.75 7.16 -15.75
N PRO A 91 6.43 6.28 -16.73
CA PRO A 91 6.44 4.84 -16.54
C PRO A 91 7.86 4.24 -16.70
N ASP A 92 8.84 4.84 -16.04
CA ASP A 92 10.27 4.48 -16.12
C ASP A 92 10.76 3.67 -14.91
N GLY A 93 9.85 3.37 -13.96
CA GLY A 93 10.13 2.60 -12.76
C GLY A 93 10.78 3.39 -11.62
N TYR A 94 11.04 4.69 -11.79
CA TYR A 94 11.64 5.52 -10.73
C TYR A 94 10.62 6.17 -9.80
N THR A 95 9.33 5.97 -10.06
CA THR A 95 8.25 6.34 -9.16
C THR A 95 7.33 5.13 -8.99
N LEU A 96 7.32 4.60 -7.79
CA LEU A 96 6.49 3.46 -7.37
C LEU A 96 5.55 3.92 -6.27
N ILE A 97 4.48 3.18 -6.00
CA ILE A 97 3.63 3.40 -4.84
C ILE A 97 3.56 2.15 -3.97
N TRP A 98 3.69 2.36 -2.67
CA TRP A 98 3.26 1.44 -1.65
C TRP A 98 1.79 1.74 -1.35
N ALA A 99 0.92 0.98 -1.99
CA ALA A 99 -0.52 1.21 -1.97
C ALA A 99 -1.19 0.43 -0.84
N ALA A 100 -2.27 1.01 -0.31
CA ALA A 100 -3.25 0.33 0.53
C ALA A 100 -4.58 0.21 -0.22
N ASN A 101 -5.37 -0.80 0.11
CA ASN A 101 -6.56 -1.19 -0.65
C ASN A 101 -7.67 -0.12 -0.72
N GLY A 102 -7.82 0.76 0.27
CA GLY A 102 -8.97 1.67 0.35
C GLY A 102 -9.19 2.52 -0.91
N ALA A 103 -8.15 3.21 -1.37
CA ALA A 103 -8.24 4.06 -2.56
C ALA A 103 -8.34 3.29 -3.89
N LEU A 104 -7.99 2.01 -3.88
CA LEU A 104 -8.06 1.14 -5.06
C LEU A 104 -9.41 0.44 -5.20
N THR A 105 -10.02 0.04 -4.08
CA THR A 105 -11.21 -0.83 -4.09
C THR A 105 -12.48 -0.16 -3.58
N VAL A 106 -12.36 0.79 -2.64
CA VAL A 106 -13.51 1.42 -1.98
C VAL A 106 -13.86 2.78 -2.57
N LEU A 107 -12.86 3.67 -2.67
CA LEU A 107 -13.10 5.04 -3.13
C LEU A 107 -13.73 5.15 -4.53
N PRO A 108 -13.41 4.30 -5.53
CA PRO A 108 -14.07 4.35 -6.84
C PRO A 108 -15.59 4.18 -6.77
N SER A 109 -16.10 3.49 -5.73
CA SER A 109 -17.55 3.31 -5.50
C SER A 109 -18.20 4.48 -4.74
N LEU A 110 -17.39 5.32 -4.09
CA LEU A 110 -17.88 6.43 -3.27
C LEU A 110 -17.80 7.79 -3.96
N GLN A 111 -16.84 7.95 -4.87
CA GLN A 111 -16.56 9.23 -5.54
C GLN A 111 -15.86 9.03 -6.88
N THR A 112 -15.97 10.04 -7.75
CA THR A 112 -15.16 10.10 -8.97
C THR A 112 -13.71 10.41 -8.62
N LEU A 113 -12.78 9.55 -9.04
CA LEU A 113 -11.35 9.77 -8.87
C LEU A 113 -10.75 10.41 -10.14
N PRO A 114 -9.67 11.20 -10.01
CA PRO A 114 -8.96 11.81 -11.14
C PRO A 114 -8.07 10.82 -11.92
N PHE A 115 -8.12 9.54 -11.57
CA PHE A 115 -7.42 8.40 -12.19
C PHE A 115 -8.30 7.16 -12.12
N ASP A 116 -8.03 6.19 -12.98
CA ASP A 116 -8.67 4.87 -12.97
C ASP A 116 -7.68 3.83 -12.40
N PRO A 117 -7.93 3.26 -11.21
CA PRO A 117 -7.00 2.31 -10.59
C PRO A 117 -6.66 1.09 -11.46
N LEU A 118 -7.57 0.68 -12.34
CA LEU A 118 -7.42 -0.52 -13.17
C LEU A 118 -6.73 -0.22 -14.51
N LYS A 119 -6.71 1.05 -14.95
CA LYS A 119 -6.16 1.43 -16.27
C LYS A 119 -4.85 2.21 -16.15
N ASP A 120 -4.71 3.03 -15.12
CA ASP A 120 -3.59 3.98 -15.01
C ASP A 120 -2.44 3.42 -14.17
N LEU A 121 -2.66 2.30 -13.48
CA LEU A 121 -1.66 1.63 -12.65
C LEU A 121 -1.50 0.17 -13.05
N VAL A 122 -0.28 -0.36 -12.90
CA VAL A 122 0.02 -1.78 -13.03
C VAL A 122 0.40 -2.34 -11.65
N SER A 123 -0.22 -3.46 -11.28
CA SER A 123 0.15 -4.20 -10.07
C SER A 123 1.53 -4.82 -10.23
N ILE A 124 2.35 -4.75 -9.17
CA ILE A 124 3.62 -5.45 -9.08
C ILE A 124 3.48 -6.67 -8.16
N GLY A 125 2.68 -6.56 -7.12
CA GLY A 125 2.38 -7.68 -6.24
C GLY A 125 1.79 -7.22 -4.90
N LEU A 126 0.97 -8.08 -4.33
CA LEU A 126 0.51 -7.99 -2.95
C LEU A 126 1.67 -8.43 -2.04
N THR A 127 1.87 -7.74 -0.94
CA THR A 127 3.00 -8.00 -0.04
C THR A 127 2.56 -8.42 1.35
N LEU A 128 1.84 -7.57 2.02
CA LEU A 128 1.43 -7.75 3.40
C LEU A 128 -0.07 -7.53 3.55
N SER A 129 -0.66 -8.19 4.53
CA SER A 129 -2.01 -7.93 4.98
C SER A 129 -2.04 -7.76 6.50
N MET A 130 -3.09 -7.13 7.00
CA MET A 130 -3.32 -7.01 8.43
C MET A 130 -4.79 -6.81 8.74
N PRO A 131 -5.29 -7.38 9.84
CA PRO A 131 -6.62 -7.07 10.34
C PRO A 131 -6.65 -5.68 10.98
N SER A 132 -7.85 -5.14 11.10
CA SER A 132 -8.12 -4.01 11.97
C SER A 132 -8.47 -4.49 13.38
N LEU A 133 -8.24 -3.62 14.35
CA LEU A 133 -8.67 -3.79 15.73
C LEU A 133 -9.78 -2.78 16.03
N ILE A 134 -10.85 -3.26 16.65
CA ILE A 134 -11.90 -2.40 17.22
C ILE A 134 -11.51 -2.10 18.66
N LEU A 135 -11.20 -0.84 18.93
CA LEU A 135 -10.50 -0.38 20.12
C LEU A 135 -11.37 0.54 20.95
N VAL A 136 -11.19 0.48 22.26
CA VAL A 136 -11.78 1.44 23.21
C VAL A 136 -10.76 1.80 24.29
N ASN A 137 -10.94 2.96 24.92
CA ASN A 137 -10.24 3.28 26.16
C ASN A 137 -10.63 2.26 27.26
N PRO A 138 -9.70 1.75 28.08
CA PRO A 138 -10.00 0.78 29.15
C PRO A 138 -11.02 1.27 30.16
N GLY A 139 -11.22 2.58 30.33
CA GLY A 139 -12.26 3.19 31.16
C GLY A 139 -13.67 2.98 30.63
N GLN A 140 -13.85 2.63 29.36
CA GLN A 140 -15.16 2.33 28.80
C GLN A 140 -15.73 1.03 29.39
N PRO A 141 -17.07 0.96 29.58
CA PRO A 141 -17.71 -0.20 30.22
C PRO A 141 -17.72 -1.45 29.33
N TRP A 142 -17.53 -1.31 28.02
CA TRP A 142 -17.60 -2.41 27.06
C TRP A 142 -16.32 -3.27 27.08
N ARG A 143 -16.51 -4.59 27.13
CA ARG A 143 -15.44 -5.57 27.14
C ARG A 143 -15.49 -6.56 25.97
N SER A 144 -16.51 -6.40 25.09
CA SER A 144 -16.73 -7.26 23.93
C SER A 144 -17.54 -6.54 22.85
N ILE A 145 -17.55 -7.05 21.65
CA ILE A 145 -18.40 -6.53 20.55
C ILE A 145 -19.89 -6.61 20.90
N PRO A 146 -20.43 -7.71 21.47
CA PRO A 146 -21.84 -7.74 21.90
C PRO A 146 -22.20 -6.67 22.93
N ALA A 147 -21.31 -6.36 23.89
CA ALA A 147 -21.54 -5.31 24.87
C ALA A 147 -21.58 -3.91 24.23
N LEU A 148 -20.68 -3.61 23.29
CA LEU A 148 -20.68 -2.38 22.49
C LEU A 148 -21.98 -2.26 21.68
N VAL A 149 -22.38 -3.33 21.00
CA VAL A 149 -23.60 -3.39 20.18
C VAL A 149 -24.86 -3.17 21.02
N ALA A 150 -24.95 -3.82 22.21
CA ALA A 150 -26.08 -3.62 23.13
C ALA A 150 -26.19 -2.16 23.57
N HIS A 151 -25.06 -1.51 23.90
CA HIS A 151 -25.04 -0.11 24.25
C HIS A 151 -25.47 0.80 23.08
N ALA A 152 -24.95 0.53 21.87
CA ALA A 152 -25.32 1.30 20.68
C ALA A 152 -26.80 1.17 20.32
N LYS A 153 -27.40 -0.01 20.50
CA LYS A 153 -28.86 -0.24 20.33
C LYS A 153 -29.69 0.55 21.32
N ALA A 154 -29.23 0.63 22.58
CA ALA A 154 -29.90 1.41 23.61
C ALA A 154 -29.74 2.94 23.44
N ASN A 155 -28.73 3.37 22.67
CA ASN A 155 -28.37 4.77 22.46
C ASN A 155 -28.14 5.08 20.96
N PRO A 156 -29.14 5.01 20.09
CA PRO A 156 -28.96 5.16 18.65
C PRO A 156 -28.32 6.51 18.28
N GLY A 157 -27.23 6.49 17.50
CA GLY A 157 -26.52 7.68 17.03
C GLY A 157 -25.76 8.47 18.09
N LYS A 158 -25.67 7.96 19.34
CA LYS A 158 -24.89 8.60 20.42
C LYS A 158 -23.41 8.20 20.45
N LEU A 159 -23.09 7.05 19.86
CA LEU A 159 -21.71 6.61 19.74
C LEU A 159 -21.09 7.10 18.43
N SER A 160 -19.81 7.43 18.52
CA SER A 160 -18.98 7.69 17.35
C SER A 160 -17.82 6.71 17.28
N TYR A 161 -17.29 6.54 16.07
CA TYR A 161 -16.06 5.77 15.85
C TYR A 161 -15.09 6.53 14.94
N GLY A 162 -13.82 6.52 15.32
CA GLY A 162 -12.75 7.18 14.58
C GLY A 162 -12.00 6.20 13.66
N THR A 163 -11.64 6.67 12.46
CA THR A 163 -10.84 5.92 11.49
C THR A 163 -9.79 6.81 10.85
N PRO A 164 -8.78 6.24 10.13
CA PRO A 164 -7.80 7.04 9.40
C PRO A 164 -8.36 7.90 8.26
N GLY A 165 -9.63 7.70 7.86
CA GLY A 165 -10.28 8.51 6.84
C GLY A 165 -11.39 7.79 6.09
N VAL A 166 -12.14 8.56 5.31
CA VAL A 166 -13.21 8.04 4.44
C VAL A 166 -12.61 7.09 3.39
N GLY A 167 -13.29 5.99 3.12
CA GLY A 167 -12.87 4.99 2.10
C GLY A 167 -11.73 4.08 2.55
N THR A 168 -11.23 4.22 3.79
CA THR A 168 -10.24 3.27 4.33
C THR A 168 -10.92 1.96 4.73
N PRO A 169 -10.19 0.83 4.77
CA PRO A 169 -10.72 -0.43 5.30
C PRO A 169 -11.34 -0.29 6.70
N GLN A 170 -10.79 0.58 7.53
CA GLN A 170 -11.30 0.86 8.87
C GLN A 170 -12.67 1.53 8.84
N HIS A 171 -12.90 2.42 7.88
CA HIS A 171 -14.23 3.01 7.65
C HIS A 171 -15.23 1.92 7.27
N ILE A 172 -14.87 1.09 6.30
CA ILE A 172 -15.71 -0.05 5.88
C ILE A 172 -15.97 -1.01 7.04
N THR A 173 -14.97 -1.28 7.88
CA THR A 173 -15.13 -2.09 9.09
C THR A 173 -16.23 -1.53 10.00
N GLY A 174 -16.22 -0.23 10.25
CA GLY A 174 -17.24 0.43 11.08
C GLY A 174 -18.64 0.33 10.48
N GLU A 175 -18.77 0.61 9.18
CA GLU A 175 -20.03 0.51 8.45
C GLU A 175 -20.54 -0.93 8.37
N MET A 176 -19.65 -1.91 8.14
CA MET A 176 -20.03 -3.33 8.17
C MET A 176 -20.56 -3.75 9.54
N LEU A 177 -19.88 -3.34 10.62
CA LEU A 177 -20.37 -3.64 11.97
C LEU A 177 -21.73 -2.99 12.22
N CYS A 178 -21.89 -1.71 11.85
CA CYS A 178 -23.15 -0.99 11.98
C CYS A 178 -24.28 -1.70 11.22
N HIS A 179 -24.01 -2.10 9.99
CA HIS A 179 -24.98 -2.79 9.12
C HIS A 179 -25.36 -4.16 9.67
N GLN A 180 -24.39 -5.02 9.96
CA GLN A 180 -24.63 -6.39 10.43
C GLN A 180 -25.28 -6.44 11.82
N ALA A 181 -24.92 -5.50 12.70
CA ALA A 181 -25.47 -5.41 14.06
C ALA A 181 -26.82 -4.66 14.13
N GLY A 182 -27.23 -3.98 13.05
CA GLY A 182 -28.42 -3.12 13.03
C GLY A 182 -28.29 -1.95 14.02
N ILE A 183 -27.13 -1.29 14.08
CA ILE A 183 -26.83 -0.14 14.95
C ILE A 183 -26.45 1.10 14.12
N ARG A 184 -26.42 2.26 14.79
CA ARG A 184 -25.95 3.51 14.20
C ARG A 184 -24.86 4.11 15.08
N MET A 185 -23.68 4.33 14.49
CA MET A 185 -22.59 5.10 15.08
C MET A 185 -22.19 6.21 14.11
N GLU A 186 -21.72 7.34 14.63
CA GLU A 186 -21.23 8.44 13.80
C GLU A 186 -19.78 8.22 13.41
N HIS A 187 -19.46 8.30 12.12
CA HIS A 187 -18.10 8.18 11.64
C HIS A 187 -17.34 9.50 11.79
N ILE A 188 -16.17 9.45 12.46
CA ILE A 188 -15.23 10.58 12.58
C ILE A 188 -13.99 10.26 11.76
N PRO A 189 -13.86 10.86 10.56
CA PRO A 189 -12.69 10.63 9.71
C PRO A 189 -11.50 11.48 10.14
N TYR A 190 -10.35 10.85 10.36
CA TYR A 190 -9.07 11.49 10.57
C TYR A 190 -8.24 11.52 9.28
N ARG A 191 -7.13 12.26 9.27
CA ARG A 191 -6.16 12.24 8.17
C ARG A 191 -5.01 11.26 8.42
N GLY A 192 -5.19 10.34 9.36
CA GLY A 192 -4.20 9.36 9.80
C GLY A 192 -4.68 8.64 11.07
N ALA A 193 -3.74 8.31 11.96
CA ALA A 193 -4.08 7.60 13.19
C ALA A 193 -4.91 8.49 14.15
N ASN A 194 -5.96 7.90 14.75
CA ASN A 194 -6.84 8.53 15.74
C ASN A 194 -6.58 8.00 17.16
N LEU A 195 -5.48 7.30 17.37
CA LEU A 195 -5.20 6.57 18.62
C LEU A 195 -5.12 7.50 19.85
N ALA A 196 -4.60 8.72 19.66
CA ALA A 196 -4.51 9.69 20.76
C ALA A 196 -5.88 10.07 21.31
N ASP A 197 -6.89 10.29 20.44
CA ASP A 197 -8.24 10.67 20.85
C ASP A 197 -8.99 9.49 21.47
N VAL A 198 -8.71 8.25 21.05
CA VAL A 198 -9.25 7.04 21.69
C VAL A 198 -8.62 6.83 23.05
N LEU A 199 -7.31 7.02 23.18
CA LEU A 199 -6.58 6.98 24.46
C LEU A 199 -7.10 8.02 25.44
N GLY A 200 -7.33 9.24 24.97
CA GLY A 200 -7.88 10.34 25.77
C GLY A 200 -9.38 10.23 26.04
N GLY A 201 -10.08 9.27 25.40
CA GLY A 201 -11.54 9.10 25.55
C GLY A 201 -12.39 10.12 24.80
N ALA A 202 -11.78 10.99 23.99
CA ALA A 202 -12.51 11.97 23.16
C ALA A 202 -13.34 11.27 22.07
N VAL A 203 -12.86 10.14 21.56
CA VAL A 203 -13.59 9.26 20.66
C VAL A 203 -13.78 7.90 21.35
N PRO A 204 -15.04 7.45 21.55
CA PRO A 204 -15.32 6.26 22.34
C PRO A 204 -14.85 4.96 21.69
N VAL A 205 -14.87 4.87 20.35
CA VAL A 205 -14.44 3.69 19.60
C VAL A 205 -13.43 4.09 18.55
N GLY A 206 -12.29 3.39 18.48
CA GLY A 206 -11.31 3.54 17.41
C GLY A 206 -11.25 2.28 16.55
N ILE A 207 -11.12 2.43 15.26
CA ILE A 207 -10.83 1.32 14.36
C ILE A 207 -9.50 1.61 13.67
N GLN A 208 -8.50 0.76 13.95
CA GLN A 208 -7.14 0.96 13.48
C GLN A 208 -6.51 -0.36 13.04
N ASN A 209 -5.55 -0.29 12.14
CA ASN A 209 -4.74 -1.44 11.78
C ASN A 209 -3.96 -1.97 12.99
N SER A 210 -3.84 -3.30 13.08
CA SER A 210 -3.14 -3.98 14.16
C SER A 210 -1.71 -3.47 14.36
N GLY A 211 -0.96 -3.18 13.28
CA GLY A 211 0.42 -2.71 13.36
C GLY A 211 0.61 -1.42 14.15
N ALA A 212 -0.33 -0.49 14.08
CA ALA A 212 -0.26 0.76 14.84
C ALA A 212 -0.80 0.63 16.27
N ALA A 213 -1.74 -0.26 16.49
CA ALA A 213 -2.51 -0.33 17.74
C ALA A 213 -2.05 -1.44 18.69
N MET A 214 -1.43 -2.51 18.19
CA MET A 214 -1.05 -3.68 18.99
C MET A 214 -0.11 -3.34 20.16
N PRO A 215 0.90 -2.47 20.04
CA PRO A 215 1.71 -2.08 21.18
C PRO A 215 0.85 -1.52 22.33
N LEU A 216 -0.09 -0.62 22.02
CA LEU A 216 -0.96 0.01 23.03
C LEU A 216 -1.94 -0.99 23.67
N VAL A 217 -2.36 -2.01 22.92
CA VAL A 217 -3.19 -3.09 23.43
C VAL A 217 -2.38 -4.00 24.38
N ARG A 218 -1.15 -4.37 24.00
CA ARG A 218 -0.25 -5.19 24.85
C ARG A 218 0.11 -4.48 26.16
N ASP A 219 0.31 -3.16 26.09
CA ASP A 219 0.61 -2.33 27.27
C ASP A 219 -0.63 -2.02 28.12
N GLY A 220 -1.83 -2.51 27.71
CA GLY A 220 -3.09 -2.26 28.41
C GLY A 220 -3.60 -0.81 28.32
N GLN A 221 -2.99 0.03 27.49
CA GLN A 221 -3.41 1.41 27.30
C GLN A 221 -4.70 1.52 26.47
N LEU A 222 -4.94 0.56 25.59
CA LEU A 222 -6.20 0.37 24.86
C LEU A 222 -6.72 -1.04 25.06
N ARG A 223 -8.05 -1.19 25.04
CA ARG A 223 -8.71 -2.49 24.99
C ARG A 223 -9.16 -2.80 23.58
N CYS A 224 -8.75 -3.95 23.04
CA CYS A 224 -9.30 -4.51 21.84
C CYS A 224 -10.59 -5.28 22.14
N LEU A 225 -11.70 -4.89 21.52
CA LEU A 225 -12.98 -5.60 21.63
C LEU A 225 -13.10 -6.73 20.62
N GLY A 226 -12.42 -6.62 19.48
CA GLY A 226 -12.44 -7.64 18.44
C GLY A 226 -11.46 -7.34 17.31
N VAL A 227 -10.92 -8.42 16.74
CA VAL A 227 -10.06 -8.41 15.55
C VAL A 227 -10.93 -8.70 14.33
N THR A 228 -10.64 -8.08 13.20
CA THR A 228 -11.47 -8.17 12.00
C THR A 228 -11.09 -9.27 11.02
N SER A 229 -10.15 -10.15 11.39
CA SER A 229 -9.86 -11.38 10.66
C SER A 229 -10.88 -12.47 10.98
N LEU A 230 -11.05 -13.44 10.06
CA LEU A 230 -11.94 -14.61 10.29
C LEU A 230 -11.45 -15.48 11.44
N THR A 231 -10.13 -15.64 11.56
CA THR A 231 -9.48 -16.44 12.60
C THR A 231 -8.61 -15.56 13.46
N ARG A 232 -8.35 -15.98 14.68
CA ARG A 232 -7.43 -15.28 15.59
C ARG A 232 -6.02 -15.28 15.02
N SER A 233 -5.33 -14.16 15.20
CA SER A 233 -3.91 -14.08 14.85
C SER A 233 -3.08 -15.00 15.76
N PRO A 234 -2.17 -15.80 15.22
CA PRO A 234 -1.20 -16.58 16.03
C PRO A 234 -0.36 -15.69 16.97
N ASN A 235 -0.17 -14.42 16.59
CA ASN A 235 0.60 -13.45 17.36
C ASN A 235 -0.20 -12.76 18.49
N ALA A 236 -1.52 -12.99 18.55
CA ALA A 236 -2.44 -12.45 19.55
C ALA A 236 -3.63 -13.42 19.76
N PRO A 237 -3.39 -14.66 20.21
CA PRO A 237 -4.42 -15.69 20.32
C PRO A 237 -5.50 -15.35 21.35
N ASP A 238 -5.19 -14.48 22.30
CA ASP A 238 -6.13 -14.05 23.36
C ASP A 238 -7.15 -13.02 22.85
N LEU A 239 -6.91 -12.38 21.69
CA LEU A 239 -7.83 -11.42 21.14
C LEU A 239 -8.92 -12.13 20.31
N PRO A 240 -10.20 -12.03 20.71
CA PRO A 240 -11.29 -12.67 19.97
C PRO A 240 -11.53 -11.95 18.64
N THR A 241 -11.98 -12.69 17.61
CA THR A 241 -12.41 -12.05 16.36
C THR A 241 -13.85 -11.51 16.49
N VAL A 242 -14.23 -10.60 15.61
CA VAL A 242 -15.62 -10.14 15.49
C VAL A 242 -16.53 -11.30 15.06
N ALA A 243 -16.02 -12.17 14.17
CA ALA A 243 -16.73 -13.35 13.69
C ALA A 243 -17.10 -14.31 14.82
N GLU A 244 -16.19 -14.57 15.76
CA GLU A 244 -16.44 -15.41 16.95
C GLU A 244 -17.48 -14.83 17.93
N GLN A 245 -17.70 -13.52 17.86
CA GLN A 245 -18.58 -12.79 18.78
C GLN A 245 -20.00 -12.57 18.25
N GLY A 246 -20.46 -13.42 17.34
CA GLY A 246 -21.83 -13.42 16.84
C GLY A 246 -22.03 -12.76 15.48
N PHE A 247 -20.93 -12.51 14.74
CA PHE A 247 -20.94 -11.97 13.38
C PHE A 247 -20.23 -12.92 12.41
N PRO A 248 -20.77 -14.12 12.16
CA PRO A 248 -20.11 -15.12 11.34
C PRO A 248 -19.81 -14.57 9.93
N GLY A 249 -18.60 -14.81 9.43
CA GLY A 249 -18.15 -14.29 8.14
C GLY A 249 -17.75 -12.82 8.16
N PHE A 250 -17.71 -12.16 9.32
CA PHE A 250 -17.17 -10.81 9.41
C PHE A 250 -15.67 -10.82 9.16
N GLU A 251 -15.27 -10.28 8.02
CA GLU A 251 -13.87 -10.11 7.65
C GLU A 251 -13.65 -8.74 7.01
N ALA A 252 -12.69 -7.99 7.55
CA ALA A 252 -12.24 -6.72 6.99
C ALA A 252 -10.74 -6.58 7.18
N ILE A 253 -9.99 -6.86 6.11
CA ILE A 253 -8.53 -6.90 6.11
C ILE A 253 -7.99 -5.74 5.28
N SER A 254 -7.02 -5.02 5.85
CA SER A 254 -6.15 -4.13 5.07
C SER A 254 -5.08 -4.95 4.38
N TRP A 255 -4.73 -4.58 3.15
CA TRP A 255 -3.59 -5.14 2.48
C TRP A 255 -2.74 -4.04 1.85
N PHE A 256 -1.47 -4.35 1.66
CA PHE A 256 -0.48 -3.49 1.03
C PHE A 256 0.11 -4.17 -0.19
N GLY A 257 0.32 -3.38 -1.22
CA GLY A 257 0.91 -3.84 -2.46
C GLY A 257 1.77 -2.78 -3.12
N LEU A 258 2.62 -3.23 -4.01
CA LEU A 258 3.43 -2.39 -4.86
C LEU A 258 2.74 -2.20 -6.20
N MET A 259 2.70 -0.97 -6.68
CA MET A 259 2.20 -0.62 -8.00
C MET A 259 3.11 0.41 -8.68
N ALA A 260 3.00 0.49 -9.99
CA ALA A 260 3.70 1.46 -10.82
C ALA A 260 2.73 2.10 -11.83
N PRO A 261 3.09 3.21 -12.51
CA PRO A 261 2.31 3.73 -13.63
C PRO A 261 2.15 2.68 -14.74
N VAL A 262 0.99 2.67 -15.38
CA VAL A 262 0.78 1.83 -16.56
C VAL A 262 1.84 2.12 -17.62
N GLY A 263 2.28 1.08 -18.34
CA GLY A 263 3.38 1.20 -19.32
C GLY A 263 4.79 1.06 -18.73
N THR A 264 4.94 0.90 -17.42
CA THR A 264 6.24 0.56 -16.82
C THR A 264 6.73 -0.78 -17.37
N PRO A 265 7.99 -0.85 -17.88
CA PRO A 265 8.51 -2.06 -18.52
C PRO A 265 8.41 -3.30 -17.62
N ALA A 266 7.94 -4.43 -18.18
CA ALA A 266 7.76 -5.68 -17.45
C ALA A 266 9.06 -6.20 -16.78
N ALA A 267 10.23 -5.91 -17.34
CA ALA A 267 11.51 -6.26 -16.72
C ALA A 267 11.74 -5.50 -15.41
N ILE A 268 11.26 -4.25 -15.31
CA ILE A 268 11.37 -3.42 -14.10
C ILE A 268 10.37 -3.92 -13.05
N THR A 269 9.10 -4.09 -13.43
CA THR A 269 8.06 -4.57 -12.48
C THR A 269 8.42 -5.93 -11.92
N ARG A 270 8.96 -6.85 -12.74
CA ARG A 270 9.46 -8.15 -12.29
C ARG A 270 10.64 -8.01 -11.32
N LYS A 271 11.61 -7.14 -11.62
CA LYS A 271 12.75 -6.91 -10.71
C LYS A 271 12.30 -6.36 -9.35
N VAL A 272 11.31 -5.47 -9.33
CA VAL A 272 10.72 -4.95 -8.09
C VAL A 272 9.97 -6.05 -7.34
N HIS A 273 9.16 -6.83 -8.04
CA HIS A 273 8.46 -7.98 -7.47
C HIS A 273 9.42 -8.98 -6.83
N ASP A 274 10.47 -9.41 -7.57
CA ASP A 274 11.43 -10.39 -7.07
C ASP A 274 12.18 -9.86 -5.82
N ALA A 275 12.43 -8.55 -5.76
CA ALA A 275 13.02 -7.93 -4.59
C ALA A 275 12.02 -7.93 -3.40
N ALA A 276 10.74 -7.68 -3.65
CA ALA A 276 9.71 -7.73 -2.62
C ALA A 276 9.52 -9.14 -2.07
N MET A 277 9.47 -10.15 -2.93
CA MET A 277 9.35 -11.55 -2.49
C MET A 277 10.53 -11.98 -1.62
N ARG A 278 11.75 -11.57 -1.96
CA ARG A 278 12.92 -11.83 -1.10
C ARG A 278 12.81 -11.23 0.30
N VAL A 279 12.18 -10.05 0.42
CA VAL A 279 11.91 -9.46 1.75
C VAL A 279 10.88 -10.29 2.53
N LEU A 280 9.88 -10.82 1.83
CA LEU A 280 8.83 -11.65 2.45
C LEU A 280 9.34 -13.05 2.84
N ASP A 281 10.33 -13.59 2.11
CA ASP A 281 10.93 -14.89 2.39
C ASP A 281 12.02 -14.82 3.48
N ASP A 282 12.46 -13.62 3.86
CA ASP A 282 13.47 -13.42 4.91
C ASP A 282 12.87 -13.69 6.30
N VAL A 283 13.43 -14.68 7.02
CA VAL A 283 12.93 -15.13 8.33
C VAL A 283 12.94 -14.01 9.38
N GLU A 284 13.98 -13.15 9.36
CA GLU A 284 14.05 -11.99 10.27
C GLU A 284 12.91 -11.00 9.97
N MET A 285 12.63 -10.76 8.68
CA MET A 285 11.54 -9.89 8.28
C MET A 285 10.17 -10.48 8.61
N GLN A 286 9.97 -11.78 8.44
CA GLN A 286 8.73 -12.46 8.85
C GLN A 286 8.48 -12.30 10.34
N ALA A 287 9.51 -12.49 11.19
CA ALA A 287 9.39 -12.25 12.63
C ALA A 287 9.07 -10.79 12.95
N LYS A 288 9.68 -9.85 12.25
CA LYS A 288 9.39 -8.42 12.38
C LYS A 288 7.97 -8.08 11.95
N PHE A 289 7.49 -8.60 10.82
CA PHE A 289 6.11 -8.41 10.37
C PHE A 289 5.11 -8.97 11.38
N ALA A 290 5.34 -10.19 11.85
CA ALA A 290 4.52 -10.82 12.88
C ALA A 290 4.45 -9.99 14.17
N SER A 291 5.58 -9.39 14.61
CA SER A 291 5.59 -8.51 15.80
C SER A 291 4.78 -7.22 15.61
N LEU A 292 4.60 -6.79 14.36
CA LEU A 292 3.77 -5.65 13.97
C LEU A 292 2.31 -6.05 13.68
N GLY A 293 1.94 -7.32 13.88
CA GLY A 293 0.59 -7.82 13.57
C GLY A 293 0.29 -7.84 12.07
N LEU A 294 1.31 -8.08 11.25
CA LEU A 294 1.23 -8.20 9.81
C LEU A 294 1.37 -9.66 9.39
N ASP A 295 0.58 -10.06 8.41
CA ASP A 295 0.65 -11.37 7.77
C ASP A 295 1.29 -11.22 6.39
N VAL A 296 2.18 -12.15 6.05
CA VAL A 296 2.77 -12.23 4.70
C VAL A 296 1.71 -12.73 3.74
N ALA A 297 1.46 -11.97 2.68
CA ALA A 297 0.41 -12.27 1.71
C ALA A 297 0.92 -12.53 0.29
N GLY A 298 2.22 -12.49 0.06
CA GLY A 298 2.90 -12.53 -1.24
C GLY A 298 2.10 -13.16 -2.39
N SER A 299 1.90 -12.39 -3.47
CA SER A 299 1.21 -12.87 -4.67
C SER A 299 2.02 -12.58 -5.92
N SER A 300 1.80 -13.37 -6.98
CA SER A 300 2.22 -13.00 -8.32
C SER A 300 1.59 -11.68 -8.78
N PRO A 301 2.22 -10.98 -9.69
CA PRO A 301 1.67 -9.76 -10.31
C PRO A 301 0.31 -9.94 -10.96
#